data_f47af266d94230f082bbbc5f54fc3a14
#
_entry.id   f47af266d94230f082bbbc5f54fc3a14
#
_cell.length_a   1.000
_cell.length_b   1.000
_cell.length_c   1.000
_cell.angle_alpha   90.00
_cell.angle_beta   90.00
_cell.angle_gamma   90.00
#
_symmetry.space_group_name_H-M   'P 1'
#
loop_
_entity.id
_entity.type
_entity.pdbx_description
1 polymer ?
#
loop_
_entity_poly.entity_id
_entity_poly.type
_entity_poly.pdbx_seq_one_letter_code
_entity_poly.pdbx_strand_id
1 'polypeptide(L)'
;MQDHTSEATDASQIRRAGVDLNGLMSVLSKHLYSTPVVALRELVQNAHDSILRRRLEQPDWQGESRIEVHADAAQGIVRIVDTGAGLTQQEIHDYLATVGVGYTRGLRQGGHEDSGLIGMFGLGFLSAFVLARRVSVRTTSYQSPTLGHCYISSNAEQYTVSPIPARAQVGTEVVLELHEDYLSLAQEGRLREILSRYCALLREPIWIGGDAQAINPEPPPWRMHDAVPLHPVQAWRRQREFAARFERNFEPLCCMPVRTAEGSDAVGLLWVQDGATYGTSDNRNLSVFLRGMLLDDNARELLPPWAGFIGGVIESNRLTPTASREDLQRDSTYTAVQHALSEALVQGLADVARQQPEAWRRILLRHNEALLGAALCDERLFELLMEHVRVPTSQGDLPAQQLPARGAVHVILDSDSGFEEMLFRAMGVPVAYGNRYAVVPFLRRWAQAKGVRLVELGTEQGNRQLFQLDDSVPADELAWLEQHLGDGEALVPARFSPEALPV
;
A
#
# COMPACT_ATOMS: atom_id res chain seq x y z
N MET A 1 78.66 -29.09 -8.72
CA MET A 1 77.49 -29.55 -7.96
C MET A 1 76.44 -28.49 -8.14
N GLN A 2 75.54 -28.74 -9.06
CA GLN A 2 74.43 -27.84 -9.38
C GLN A 2 73.16 -28.36 -8.71
N ASP A 3 72.62 -27.54 -7.80
CA ASP A 3 71.34 -27.82 -7.21
C ASP A 3 70.24 -27.26 -8.13
N HIS A 4 69.45 -28.16 -8.68
CA HIS A 4 68.23 -27.83 -9.40
C HIS A 4 67.05 -27.86 -8.42
N THR A 5 66.66 -26.71 -7.87
CA THR A 5 65.35 -26.49 -7.24
C THR A 5 64.29 -26.38 -8.33
N SER A 6 63.48 -27.44 -8.46
CA SER A 6 62.29 -27.46 -9.29
C SER A 6 61.18 -26.64 -8.58
N GLU A 7 60.89 -25.45 -9.08
CA GLU A 7 59.65 -24.72 -8.77
C GLU A 7 58.45 -25.45 -9.38
N ALA A 8 57.67 -26.09 -8.51
CA ALA A 8 56.35 -26.60 -8.88
C ALA A 8 55.39 -25.43 -9.14
N THR A 9 55.12 -25.18 -10.39
CA THR A 9 54.03 -24.29 -10.83
C THR A 9 52.71 -24.91 -10.40
N ASP A 10 52.11 -24.33 -9.36
CA ASP A 10 50.74 -24.64 -8.89
C ASP A 10 49.74 -24.17 -9.94
N ALA A 11 49.36 -25.08 -10.84
CA ALA A 11 48.33 -24.80 -11.84
C ALA A 11 47.00 -24.62 -11.10
N SER A 12 46.53 -23.40 -11.01
CA SER A 12 45.19 -23.05 -10.44
C SER A 12 44.10 -23.82 -11.18
N GLN A 13 43.56 -24.83 -10.52
CA GLN A 13 42.40 -25.58 -11.01
C GLN A 13 41.12 -24.80 -10.77
N ILE A 14 40.39 -24.47 -11.84
CA ILE A 14 39.04 -23.95 -11.74
C ILE A 14 38.14 -25.04 -11.17
N ARG A 15 37.67 -24.87 -9.93
CA ARG A 15 36.72 -25.78 -9.27
C ARG A 15 35.32 -25.14 -9.31
N ARG A 16 34.31 -25.97 -9.55
CA ARG A 16 32.91 -25.54 -9.40
C ARG A 16 32.56 -25.49 -7.91
N ALA A 17 31.90 -24.40 -7.47
CA ALA A 17 31.33 -24.34 -6.12
C ALA A 17 30.20 -25.38 -6.00
N GLY A 18 30.19 -26.14 -4.92
CA GLY A 18 29.08 -27.03 -4.58
C GLY A 18 27.97 -26.25 -3.88
N VAL A 19 26.73 -26.67 -4.05
CA VAL A 19 25.57 -26.11 -3.32
C VAL A 19 25.12 -27.15 -2.31
N ASP A 20 25.13 -26.80 -1.03
CA ASP A 20 24.50 -27.56 0.04
C ASP A 20 23.01 -27.19 0.08
N LEU A 21 22.16 -28.07 -0.43
CA LEU A 21 20.70 -27.83 -0.47
C LEU A 21 20.09 -27.81 0.92
N ASN A 22 20.58 -28.58 1.89
CA ASN A 22 20.09 -28.53 3.26
C ASN A 22 20.43 -27.19 3.94
N GLY A 23 21.63 -26.67 3.72
CA GLY A 23 22.06 -25.34 4.14
C GLY A 23 21.19 -24.26 3.49
N LEU A 24 20.95 -24.36 2.18
CA LEU A 24 20.06 -23.44 1.46
C LEU A 24 18.63 -23.49 1.99
N MET A 25 18.06 -24.68 2.23
CA MET A 25 16.72 -24.84 2.81
C MET A 25 16.63 -24.24 4.22
N SER A 26 17.67 -24.37 5.04
CA SER A 26 17.72 -23.74 6.35
C SER A 26 17.73 -22.19 6.25
N VAL A 27 18.41 -21.63 5.28
CA VAL A 27 18.41 -20.18 5.01
C VAL A 27 17.04 -19.74 4.48
N LEU A 28 16.45 -20.47 3.53
CA LEU A 28 15.13 -20.18 2.99
C LEU A 28 14.05 -20.20 4.09
N SER A 29 14.05 -21.24 4.94
CA SER A 29 13.04 -21.39 5.99
C SER A 29 13.17 -20.37 7.12
N LYS A 30 14.39 -19.93 7.45
CA LYS A 30 14.63 -19.03 8.60
C LYS A 30 14.72 -17.55 8.24
N HIS A 31 15.10 -17.23 7.00
CA HIS A 31 15.49 -15.86 6.63
C HIS A 31 14.83 -15.32 5.37
N LEU A 32 14.38 -16.18 4.46
CA LEU A 32 13.73 -15.72 3.22
C LEU A 32 12.21 -15.75 3.29
N TYR A 33 11.63 -16.60 4.13
CA TYR A 33 10.18 -16.69 4.29
C TYR A 33 9.83 -16.37 5.75
N SER A 34 9.36 -15.15 6.01
CA SER A 34 8.95 -14.73 7.36
C SER A 34 7.76 -15.53 7.87
N THR A 35 6.96 -16.07 6.93
CA THR A 35 5.82 -16.92 7.24
C THR A 35 5.71 -18.12 6.31
N PRO A 36 5.27 -19.29 6.82
CA PRO A 36 5.04 -20.50 6.01
C PRO A 36 3.97 -20.31 4.92
N VAL A 37 3.14 -19.30 5.06
CA VAL A 37 2.09 -18.93 4.09
C VAL A 37 2.67 -18.56 2.72
N VAL A 38 3.90 -18.01 2.69
CA VAL A 38 4.59 -17.66 1.44
C VAL A 38 4.80 -18.91 0.56
N ALA A 39 5.10 -20.05 1.16
CA ALA A 39 5.28 -21.29 0.41
C ALA A 39 3.98 -21.76 -0.28
N LEU A 40 2.84 -21.64 0.40
CA LEU A 40 1.53 -21.96 -0.21
C LEU A 40 1.22 -21.02 -1.37
N ARG A 41 1.50 -19.72 -1.20
CA ARG A 41 1.36 -18.71 -2.27
C ARG A 41 2.18 -19.06 -3.50
N GLU A 42 3.44 -19.46 -3.32
CA GLU A 42 4.33 -19.85 -4.43
C GLU A 42 3.81 -21.06 -5.22
N LEU A 43 3.21 -22.04 -4.54
CA LEU A 43 2.64 -23.21 -5.20
C LEU A 43 1.38 -22.88 -6.01
N VAL A 44 0.50 -22.02 -5.48
CA VAL A 44 -0.67 -21.51 -6.24
C VAL A 44 -0.23 -20.65 -7.42
N GLN A 45 0.84 -19.88 -7.25
CA GLN A 45 1.45 -19.12 -8.35
C GLN A 45 1.98 -20.05 -9.45
N ASN A 46 2.64 -21.15 -9.10
CA ASN A 46 3.11 -22.13 -10.08
C ASN A 46 1.93 -22.77 -10.84
N ALA A 47 0.81 -23.05 -10.17
CA ALA A 47 -0.41 -23.55 -10.80
C ALA A 47 -0.99 -22.52 -11.79
N HIS A 48 -1.05 -21.25 -11.40
CA HIS A 48 -1.47 -20.15 -12.27
C HIS A 48 -0.55 -20.02 -13.50
N ASP A 49 0.77 -20.00 -13.28
CA ASP A 49 1.75 -19.87 -14.36
C ASP A 49 1.71 -21.08 -15.31
N SER A 50 1.40 -22.28 -14.81
CA SER A 50 1.16 -23.49 -15.61
C SER A 50 -0.02 -23.33 -16.58
N ILE A 51 -1.12 -22.69 -16.13
CA ILE A 51 -2.28 -22.41 -16.98
C ILE A 51 -1.94 -21.34 -18.03
N LEU A 52 -1.28 -20.27 -17.64
CA LEU A 52 -0.85 -19.23 -18.60
C LEU A 52 0.12 -19.79 -19.63
N ARG A 53 1.08 -20.62 -19.20
CA ARG A 53 1.97 -21.34 -20.11
C ARG A 53 1.20 -22.13 -21.14
N ARG A 54 0.19 -22.91 -20.71
CA ARG A 54 -0.62 -23.72 -21.62
C ARG A 54 -1.32 -22.87 -22.67
N ARG A 55 -1.88 -21.72 -22.28
CA ARG A 55 -2.50 -20.79 -23.23
C ARG A 55 -1.51 -20.22 -24.24
N LEU A 56 -0.28 -19.92 -23.81
CA LEU A 56 0.77 -19.40 -24.70
C LEU A 56 1.26 -20.46 -25.69
N GLU A 57 1.47 -21.70 -25.22
CA GLU A 57 2.02 -22.78 -26.02
C GLU A 57 0.95 -23.52 -26.84
N GLN A 58 -0.32 -23.48 -26.41
CA GLN A 58 -1.48 -24.08 -27.08
C GLN A 58 -2.62 -23.04 -27.23
N PRO A 59 -2.50 -22.09 -28.18
CA PRO A 59 -3.48 -21.00 -28.35
C PRO A 59 -4.91 -21.48 -28.64
N ASP A 60 -5.06 -22.64 -29.28
CA ASP A 60 -6.34 -23.26 -29.61
C ASP A 60 -7.00 -24.01 -28.42
N TRP A 61 -6.37 -24.02 -27.26
CA TRP A 61 -6.93 -24.68 -26.09
C TRP A 61 -8.18 -23.96 -25.58
N GLN A 62 -9.32 -24.69 -25.60
CA GLN A 62 -10.64 -24.21 -25.15
C GLN A 62 -11.07 -24.86 -23.81
N GLY A 63 -10.17 -25.56 -23.12
CA GLY A 63 -10.49 -26.19 -21.84
C GLY A 63 -10.69 -25.19 -20.70
N GLU A 64 -11.37 -25.62 -19.66
CA GLU A 64 -11.58 -24.80 -18.46
C GLU A 64 -10.27 -24.59 -17.70
N SER A 65 -9.98 -23.34 -17.39
CA SER A 65 -8.88 -22.98 -16.50
C SER A 65 -9.35 -23.10 -15.06
N ARG A 66 -8.64 -23.91 -14.28
CA ARG A 66 -9.05 -24.20 -12.91
C ARG A 66 -7.87 -24.49 -12.01
N ILE A 67 -7.89 -23.89 -10.83
CA ILE A 67 -6.99 -24.22 -9.72
C ILE A 67 -7.85 -24.68 -8.56
N GLU A 68 -7.62 -25.89 -8.07
CA GLU A 68 -8.33 -26.43 -6.92
C GLU A 68 -7.34 -26.65 -5.76
N VAL A 69 -7.72 -26.24 -4.57
CA VAL A 69 -6.95 -26.45 -3.35
C VAL A 69 -7.79 -27.24 -2.35
N HIS A 70 -7.32 -28.42 -1.97
CA HIS A 70 -8.01 -29.30 -1.06
C HIS A 70 -7.19 -29.52 0.22
N ALA A 71 -7.87 -29.61 1.33
CA ALA A 71 -7.31 -29.93 2.64
C ALA A 71 -7.84 -31.25 3.17
N ASP A 72 -6.97 -32.05 3.76
CA ASP A 72 -7.34 -33.23 4.54
C ASP A 72 -6.73 -33.13 5.94
N ALA A 73 -7.51 -32.63 6.88
CA ALA A 73 -7.05 -32.44 8.26
C ALA A 73 -6.73 -33.76 8.98
N ALA A 74 -7.38 -34.87 8.60
CA ALA A 74 -7.14 -36.17 9.23
C ALA A 74 -5.79 -36.75 8.85
N GLN A 75 -5.35 -36.50 7.62
CA GLN A 75 -4.06 -36.97 7.10
C GLN A 75 -2.96 -35.92 7.16
N GLY A 76 -3.27 -34.66 7.47
CA GLY A 76 -2.32 -33.55 7.44
C GLY A 76 -1.84 -33.23 6.02
N ILE A 77 -2.74 -33.31 5.03
CA ILE A 77 -2.43 -33.16 3.62
C ILE A 77 -3.05 -31.89 3.04
N VAL A 78 -2.27 -31.15 2.24
CA VAL A 78 -2.76 -30.13 1.32
C VAL A 78 -2.48 -30.56 -0.12
N ARG A 79 -3.46 -30.41 -0.99
CA ARG A 79 -3.39 -30.77 -2.41
C ARG A 79 -3.75 -29.56 -3.27
N ILE A 80 -2.89 -29.28 -4.26
CA ILE A 80 -3.11 -28.20 -5.23
C ILE A 80 -3.16 -28.82 -6.61
N VAL A 81 -4.21 -28.57 -7.35
CA VAL A 81 -4.47 -29.15 -8.68
C VAL A 81 -4.67 -28.05 -9.68
N ASP A 82 -4.00 -28.12 -10.83
CA ASP A 82 -4.21 -27.22 -11.96
C ASP A 82 -4.57 -27.94 -13.26
N THR A 83 -5.19 -27.22 -14.17
CA THR A 83 -5.49 -27.66 -15.54
C THR A 83 -4.52 -27.08 -16.57
N GLY A 84 -3.32 -26.72 -16.14
CA GLY A 84 -2.30 -26.06 -16.95
C GLY A 84 -1.57 -26.97 -17.93
N ALA A 85 -0.34 -26.59 -18.28
CA ALA A 85 0.48 -27.29 -19.28
C ALA A 85 0.89 -28.71 -18.86
N GLY A 86 0.94 -28.99 -17.55
CA GLY A 86 1.59 -30.16 -17.04
C GLY A 86 3.10 -30.15 -17.32
N LEU A 87 3.79 -31.24 -16.95
CA LEU A 87 5.24 -31.39 -17.12
C LEU A 87 5.57 -32.73 -17.81
N THR A 88 6.46 -32.68 -18.76
CA THR A 88 7.15 -33.88 -19.30
C THR A 88 8.20 -34.38 -18.29
N GLN A 89 8.72 -35.58 -18.50
CA GLN A 89 9.79 -36.12 -17.65
C GLN A 89 11.01 -35.19 -17.63
N GLN A 90 11.42 -34.66 -18.77
CA GLN A 90 12.55 -33.74 -18.86
C GLN A 90 12.28 -32.43 -18.10
N GLU A 91 11.10 -31.87 -18.23
CA GLU A 91 10.72 -30.64 -17.51
C GLU A 91 10.65 -30.85 -16.00
N ILE A 92 10.31 -32.06 -15.53
CA ILE A 92 10.39 -32.38 -14.09
C ILE A 92 11.84 -32.23 -13.61
N HIS A 93 12.82 -32.81 -14.37
CA HIS A 93 14.23 -32.66 -14.02
C HIS A 93 14.73 -31.23 -14.10
N ASP A 94 14.29 -30.49 -15.12
CA ASP A 94 14.76 -29.12 -15.36
C ASP A 94 14.16 -28.12 -14.39
N TYR A 95 12.84 -28.23 -14.05
CA TYR A 95 12.12 -27.20 -13.32
C TYR A 95 11.81 -27.53 -11.86
N LEU A 96 11.67 -28.80 -11.49
CA LEU A 96 11.41 -29.19 -10.10
C LEU A 96 12.68 -29.61 -9.36
N ALA A 97 13.64 -30.23 -10.07
CA ALA A 97 14.84 -30.80 -9.47
C ALA A 97 16.09 -29.91 -9.64
N THR A 98 15.99 -28.80 -10.38
CA THR A 98 17.12 -27.88 -10.61
C THR A 98 16.85 -26.54 -9.99
N VAL A 99 17.68 -26.15 -9.03
CA VAL A 99 17.55 -24.88 -8.30
C VAL A 99 17.89 -23.68 -9.21
N GLY A 100 17.05 -22.66 -9.21
CA GLY A 100 17.30 -21.41 -9.95
C GLY A 100 16.95 -21.49 -11.44
N VAL A 101 16.43 -22.62 -11.91
CA VAL A 101 15.92 -22.79 -13.28
C VAL A 101 14.39 -22.80 -13.23
N GLY A 102 13.78 -22.00 -14.08
CA GLY A 102 12.32 -21.94 -14.21
C GLY A 102 11.89 -21.52 -15.59
N TYR A 103 10.78 -22.08 -16.07
CA TYR A 103 10.21 -21.80 -17.39
C TYR A 103 10.01 -20.28 -17.62
N THR A 104 9.49 -19.60 -16.63
CA THR A 104 9.21 -18.16 -16.67
C THR A 104 10.45 -17.31 -16.95
N ARG A 105 11.61 -17.72 -16.40
CA ARG A 105 12.90 -17.03 -16.63
C ARG A 105 13.35 -17.15 -18.08
N GLY A 106 13.19 -18.32 -18.68
CA GLY A 106 13.53 -18.56 -20.09
C GLY A 106 12.69 -17.70 -21.04
N LEU A 107 11.40 -17.59 -20.82
CA LEU A 107 10.50 -16.77 -21.64
C LEU A 107 10.80 -15.27 -21.55
N ARG A 108 11.12 -14.74 -20.37
CA ARG A 108 11.47 -13.32 -20.22
C ARG A 108 12.78 -12.98 -20.93
N GLN A 109 13.77 -13.85 -20.89
CA GLN A 109 15.00 -13.68 -21.64
C GLN A 109 14.77 -13.71 -23.16
N GLY A 110 13.69 -14.35 -23.62
CA GLY A 110 13.24 -14.37 -25.02
C GLY A 110 12.40 -13.17 -25.45
N GLY A 111 12.21 -12.12 -24.61
CA GLY A 111 11.50 -10.89 -24.98
C GLY A 111 9.98 -10.90 -24.72
N HIS A 112 9.45 -11.89 -24.01
CA HIS A 112 8.03 -11.97 -23.62
C HIS A 112 7.77 -11.40 -22.20
N GLU A 113 8.14 -10.14 -21.97
CA GLU A 113 7.99 -9.48 -20.67
C GLU A 113 6.52 -9.36 -20.20
N ASP A 114 5.59 -9.21 -21.12
CA ASP A 114 4.15 -9.03 -20.86
C ASP A 114 3.34 -10.34 -20.77
N SER A 115 3.99 -11.49 -20.67
CA SER A 115 3.32 -12.80 -20.64
C SER A 115 2.39 -13.05 -19.44
N GLY A 116 2.38 -12.14 -18.44
CA GLY A 116 1.57 -12.29 -17.22
C GLY A 116 2.11 -13.32 -16.22
N LEU A 117 3.18 -14.04 -16.56
CA LEU A 117 3.82 -15.02 -15.70
C LEU A 117 4.46 -14.36 -14.47
N ILE A 118 4.26 -14.96 -13.30
CA ILE A 118 4.63 -14.37 -12.01
C ILE A 118 6.00 -14.86 -11.52
N GLY A 119 6.31 -16.17 -11.68
CA GLY A 119 7.53 -16.80 -11.18
C GLY A 119 8.81 -16.14 -11.68
N MET A 120 9.75 -15.79 -10.77
CA MET A 120 10.96 -15.04 -11.13
C MET A 120 12.27 -15.80 -10.89
N PHE A 121 12.36 -16.61 -9.83
CA PHE A 121 13.66 -17.07 -9.32
C PHE A 121 13.93 -18.56 -9.45
N GLY A 122 12.95 -19.38 -9.84
CA GLY A 122 13.11 -20.84 -9.90
C GLY A 122 13.32 -21.50 -8.52
N LEU A 123 12.95 -20.80 -7.43
CA LEU A 123 13.05 -21.29 -6.05
C LEU A 123 11.68 -21.64 -5.46
N GLY A 124 10.59 -21.24 -6.13
CA GLY A 124 9.24 -21.35 -5.58
C GLY A 124 8.82 -22.77 -5.21
N PHE A 125 9.20 -23.77 -6.01
CA PHE A 125 8.86 -25.16 -5.71
C PHE A 125 9.60 -25.69 -4.47
N LEU A 126 10.83 -25.24 -4.24
CA LEU A 126 11.60 -25.65 -3.05
C LEU A 126 10.92 -25.20 -1.74
N SER A 127 10.14 -24.13 -1.78
CA SER A 127 9.38 -23.67 -0.61
C SER A 127 8.37 -24.71 -0.09
N ALA A 128 7.95 -25.66 -0.93
CA ALA A 128 7.08 -26.77 -0.52
C ALA A 128 7.69 -27.62 0.62
N PHE A 129 9.02 -27.78 0.62
CA PHE A 129 9.74 -28.54 1.65
C PHE A 129 9.87 -27.79 2.99
N VAL A 130 9.56 -26.49 3.02
CA VAL A 130 9.41 -25.76 4.30
C VAL A 130 8.14 -26.22 5.02
N LEU A 131 7.08 -26.50 4.27
CA LEU A 131 5.77 -26.91 4.82
C LEU A 131 5.63 -28.40 5.01
N ALA A 132 6.26 -29.20 4.13
CA ALA A 132 5.95 -30.61 3.97
C ALA A 132 7.19 -31.51 4.19
N ARG A 133 6.99 -32.55 4.96
CA ARG A 133 7.97 -33.65 5.13
C ARG A 133 8.09 -34.52 3.89
N ARG A 134 7.09 -34.46 3.00
CA ARG A 134 7.07 -35.17 1.73
C ARG A 134 6.25 -34.40 0.71
N VAL A 135 6.80 -34.27 -0.48
CA VAL A 135 6.16 -33.62 -1.62
C VAL A 135 6.03 -34.65 -2.75
N SER A 136 4.82 -34.81 -3.26
CA SER A 136 4.53 -35.65 -4.43
C SER A 136 3.90 -34.78 -5.53
N VAL A 137 4.39 -34.92 -6.77
CA VAL A 137 3.84 -34.19 -7.93
C VAL A 137 3.41 -35.21 -8.97
N ARG A 138 2.12 -35.25 -9.29
CA ARG A 138 1.55 -36.07 -10.35
C ARG A 138 1.18 -35.14 -11.51
N THR A 139 1.71 -35.42 -12.68
CA THR A 139 1.53 -34.53 -13.83
C THR A 139 1.33 -35.27 -15.13
N THR A 140 0.55 -34.69 -16.03
CA THR A 140 0.39 -35.13 -17.42
C THR A 140 0.53 -33.91 -18.31
N SER A 141 1.55 -33.91 -19.17
CA SER A 141 1.81 -32.79 -20.09
C SER A 141 0.86 -32.79 -21.27
N TYR A 142 0.46 -31.59 -21.73
CA TYR A 142 -0.29 -31.45 -22.97
C TYR A 142 0.51 -31.94 -24.20
N GLN A 143 1.84 -31.98 -24.11
CA GLN A 143 2.71 -32.48 -25.16
C GLN A 143 2.70 -34.01 -25.24
N SER A 144 2.34 -34.71 -24.15
CA SER A 144 2.24 -36.16 -24.06
C SER A 144 1.02 -36.57 -23.23
N PRO A 145 -0.22 -36.36 -23.73
CA PRO A 145 -1.45 -36.49 -22.93
C PRO A 145 -1.80 -37.92 -22.53
N THR A 146 -1.12 -38.92 -23.08
CA THR A 146 -1.35 -40.35 -22.79
C THR A 146 -0.45 -40.91 -21.69
N LEU A 147 0.56 -40.13 -21.24
CA LEU A 147 1.56 -40.59 -20.27
C LEU A 147 1.62 -39.61 -19.11
N GLY A 148 1.48 -40.09 -17.90
CA GLY A 148 1.68 -39.32 -16.66
C GLY A 148 3.06 -39.64 -16.05
N HIS A 149 3.49 -38.72 -15.18
CA HIS A 149 4.71 -38.88 -14.37
C HIS A 149 4.42 -38.52 -12.92
N CYS A 150 5.11 -39.21 -12.01
CA CYS A 150 5.07 -38.98 -10.59
C CYS A 150 6.47 -38.67 -10.07
N TYR A 151 6.66 -37.47 -9.55
CA TYR A 151 7.83 -37.03 -8.80
C TYR A 151 7.55 -37.18 -7.30
N ILE A 152 8.50 -37.70 -6.52
CA ILE A 152 8.41 -37.84 -5.07
C ILE A 152 9.75 -37.45 -4.45
N SER A 153 9.73 -36.61 -3.43
CA SER A 153 10.89 -36.24 -2.63
C SER A 153 10.50 -35.93 -1.19
N SER A 154 11.42 -36.19 -0.26
CA SER A 154 11.24 -35.87 1.18
C SER A 154 12.25 -34.82 1.69
N ASN A 155 13.28 -34.46 0.92
CA ASN A 155 14.34 -33.55 1.37
C ASN A 155 14.87 -32.62 0.27
N ALA A 156 14.20 -32.56 -0.87
CA ALA A 156 14.62 -31.82 -2.06
C ALA A 156 15.93 -32.27 -2.74
N GLU A 157 16.83 -32.99 -2.03
CA GLU A 157 18.11 -33.46 -2.58
C GLU A 157 17.97 -34.77 -3.38
N GLN A 158 17.12 -35.64 -2.86
CA GLN A 158 16.86 -36.93 -3.46
C GLN A 158 15.42 -37.04 -3.91
N TYR A 159 15.23 -37.46 -5.13
CA TYR A 159 13.90 -37.63 -5.70
C TYR A 159 13.81 -38.82 -6.61
N THR A 160 12.59 -39.29 -6.82
CA THR A 160 12.28 -40.32 -7.81
C THR A 160 11.29 -39.76 -8.83
N VAL A 161 11.48 -40.13 -10.09
CA VAL A 161 10.49 -39.88 -11.16
C VAL A 161 10.12 -41.22 -11.76
N SER A 162 8.82 -41.52 -11.76
CA SER A 162 8.29 -42.74 -12.32
C SER A 162 7.14 -42.49 -13.29
N PRO A 163 7.00 -43.24 -14.36
CA PRO A 163 5.83 -43.16 -15.22
C PRO A 163 4.60 -43.67 -14.47
N ILE A 164 3.48 -43.04 -14.67
CA ILE A 164 2.16 -43.41 -14.15
C ILE A 164 1.13 -43.35 -15.29
N PRO A 165 -0.04 -43.99 -15.16
CA PRO A 165 -1.17 -43.70 -16.07
C PRO A 165 -1.43 -42.21 -16.17
N ALA A 166 -1.81 -41.73 -17.36
CA ALA A 166 -2.20 -40.34 -17.54
C ALA A 166 -3.32 -39.97 -16.58
N ARG A 167 -3.26 -38.75 -16.05
CA ARG A 167 -4.38 -38.17 -15.29
C ARG A 167 -5.61 -38.01 -16.21
N ALA A 168 -6.78 -37.94 -15.62
CA ALA A 168 -8.02 -37.72 -16.38
C ALA A 168 -8.00 -36.40 -17.17
N GLN A 169 -7.24 -35.42 -16.67
CA GLN A 169 -7.03 -34.14 -17.32
C GLN A 169 -5.54 -33.79 -17.34
N VAL A 170 -5.13 -33.11 -18.39
CA VAL A 170 -3.80 -32.49 -18.51
C VAL A 170 -3.62 -31.44 -17.40
N GLY A 171 -2.44 -31.36 -16.82
CA GLY A 171 -2.11 -30.42 -15.75
C GLY A 171 -1.31 -31.10 -14.63
N THR A 172 -1.23 -30.47 -13.48
CA THR A 172 -0.39 -30.91 -12.36
C THR A 172 -1.19 -31.00 -11.07
N GLU A 173 -0.86 -31.98 -10.24
CA GLU A 173 -1.34 -32.15 -8.86
C GLU A 173 -0.13 -32.19 -7.95
N VAL A 174 -0.03 -31.22 -7.04
CA VAL A 174 0.99 -31.17 -5.99
C VAL A 174 0.36 -31.59 -4.67
N VAL A 175 0.92 -32.59 -4.01
CA VAL A 175 0.46 -33.12 -2.72
C VAL A 175 1.53 -32.88 -1.68
N LEU A 176 1.18 -32.20 -0.60
CA LEU A 176 2.02 -31.86 0.53
C LEU A 176 1.59 -32.68 1.75
N GLU A 177 2.46 -33.59 2.23
CA GLU A 177 2.31 -34.19 3.56
C GLU A 177 2.99 -33.26 4.56
N LEU A 178 2.19 -32.48 5.31
CA LEU A 178 2.69 -31.39 6.14
C LEU A 178 3.56 -31.88 7.32
N HIS A 179 4.48 -31.04 7.74
CA HIS A 179 5.13 -31.15 9.04
C HIS A 179 4.14 -30.90 10.16
N GLU A 180 4.41 -31.41 11.38
CA GLU A 180 3.55 -31.27 12.56
C GLU A 180 3.25 -29.80 12.88
N ASP A 181 4.22 -28.91 12.74
CA ASP A 181 4.08 -27.48 13.02
C ASP A 181 3.10 -26.77 12.07
N TYR A 182 2.81 -27.36 10.90
CA TYR A 182 1.98 -26.76 9.87
C TYR A 182 0.65 -27.47 9.62
N LEU A 183 0.24 -28.40 10.46
CA LEU A 183 -1.01 -29.15 10.31
C LEU A 183 -2.26 -28.24 10.27
N SER A 184 -2.20 -27.06 10.88
CA SER A 184 -3.28 -26.06 10.79
C SER A 184 -3.60 -25.63 9.35
N LEU A 185 -2.65 -25.74 8.41
CA LEU A 185 -2.86 -25.45 6.99
C LEU A 185 -3.71 -26.54 6.29
N ALA A 186 -3.84 -27.74 6.86
CA ALA A 186 -4.72 -28.78 6.34
C ALA A 186 -6.20 -28.57 6.70
N GLN A 187 -6.61 -27.34 7.00
CA GLN A 187 -7.99 -26.94 7.26
C GLN A 187 -8.49 -26.02 6.14
N GLU A 188 -9.64 -26.33 5.53
CA GLU A 188 -10.20 -25.53 4.43
C GLU A 188 -10.44 -24.07 4.81
N GLY A 189 -10.92 -23.81 6.03
CA GLY A 189 -11.12 -22.44 6.53
C GLY A 189 -9.84 -21.62 6.57
N ARG A 190 -8.71 -22.25 6.96
CA ARG A 190 -7.40 -21.59 6.99
C ARG A 190 -6.86 -21.34 5.60
N LEU A 191 -7.00 -22.33 4.70
CA LEU A 191 -6.62 -22.14 3.28
C LEU A 191 -7.42 -21.03 2.64
N ARG A 192 -8.72 -20.96 2.91
CA ARG A 192 -9.60 -19.90 2.39
C ARG A 192 -9.16 -18.51 2.87
N GLU A 193 -8.92 -18.34 4.15
CA GLU A 193 -8.43 -17.08 4.71
C GLU A 193 -7.15 -16.62 4.02
N ILE A 194 -6.18 -17.51 3.89
CA ILE A 194 -4.88 -17.21 3.30
C ILE A 194 -5.02 -16.88 1.82
N LEU A 195 -5.63 -17.78 1.04
CA LEU A 195 -5.68 -17.64 -0.41
C LEU A 195 -6.61 -16.52 -0.86
N SER A 196 -7.71 -16.24 -0.14
CA SER A 196 -8.55 -15.07 -0.41
C SER A 196 -7.80 -13.76 -0.22
N ARG A 197 -6.82 -13.71 0.67
CA ARG A 197 -5.97 -12.52 0.88
C ARG A 197 -4.89 -12.40 -0.19
N TYR A 198 -4.10 -13.46 -0.38
CA TYR A 198 -2.92 -13.39 -1.24
C TYR A 198 -3.23 -13.49 -2.74
N CYS A 199 -4.30 -14.21 -3.10
CA CYS A 199 -4.65 -14.54 -4.48
C CYS A 199 -5.90 -13.80 -4.98
N ALA A 200 -6.38 -12.79 -4.24
CA ALA A 200 -7.63 -12.07 -4.52
C ALA A 200 -7.74 -11.50 -5.94
N LEU A 201 -6.62 -11.12 -6.54
CA LEU A 201 -6.57 -10.51 -7.88
C LEU A 201 -5.99 -11.43 -8.95
N LEU A 202 -5.74 -12.71 -8.66
CA LEU A 202 -5.34 -13.67 -9.69
C LEU A 202 -6.42 -13.79 -10.76
N ARG A 203 -5.99 -13.92 -12.02
CA ARG A 203 -6.92 -14.01 -13.16
C ARG A 203 -7.58 -15.38 -13.27
N GLU A 204 -6.84 -16.42 -12.90
CA GLU A 204 -7.35 -17.79 -12.93
C GLU A 204 -8.17 -18.06 -11.67
N PRO A 205 -9.37 -18.65 -11.82
CA PRO A 205 -10.24 -18.90 -10.68
C PRO A 205 -9.69 -20.03 -9.79
N ILE A 206 -9.83 -19.83 -8.46
CA ILE A 206 -9.34 -20.74 -7.43
C ILE A 206 -10.52 -21.24 -6.60
N TRP A 207 -10.66 -22.55 -6.49
CA TRP A 207 -11.66 -23.22 -5.64
C TRP A 207 -11.01 -23.87 -4.43
N ILE A 208 -11.68 -23.87 -3.30
CA ILE A 208 -11.22 -24.55 -2.09
C ILE A 208 -12.22 -25.63 -1.71
N GLY A 209 -11.70 -26.86 -1.60
CA GLY A 209 -12.54 -28.03 -1.32
C GLY A 209 -13.62 -28.26 -2.37
N GLY A 210 -14.86 -28.43 -1.93
CA GLY A 210 -16.04 -28.62 -2.78
C GLY A 210 -16.86 -27.35 -3.04
N ASP A 211 -16.25 -26.17 -2.93
CA ASP A 211 -16.97 -24.90 -3.07
C ASP A 211 -17.67 -24.74 -4.40
N ALA A 212 -18.87 -24.15 -4.39
CA ALA A 212 -19.63 -23.82 -5.58
C ALA A 212 -19.09 -22.59 -6.30
N GLN A 213 -18.30 -21.75 -5.63
CA GLN A 213 -17.74 -20.51 -6.18
C GLN A 213 -16.24 -20.40 -5.91
N ALA A 214 -15.53 -19.82 -6.86
CA ALA A 214 -14.12 -19.49 -6.68
C ALA A 214 -13.95 -18.42 -5.56
N ILE A 215 -12.80 -18.39 -4.91
CA ILE A 215 -12.48 -17.36 -3.91
C ILE A 215 -12.20 -15.98 -4.52
N ASN A 216 -11.90 -15.93 -5.81
CA ASN A 216 -11.66 -14.72 -6.63
C ASN A 216 -12.67 -14.65 -7.80
N PRO A 217 -14.00 -14.61 -7.54
CA PRO A 217 -15.03 -14.80 -8.56
C PRO A 217 -15.14 -13.63 -9.55
N GLU A 218 -14.74 -12.43 -9.12
CA GLU A 218 -14.92 -11.22 -9.91
C GLU A 218 -13.57 -10.50 -10.12
N PRO A 219 -13.33 -10.02 -11.37
CA PRO A 219 -12.18 -9.18 -11.63
C PRO A 219 -12.31 -7.83 -10.91
N PRO A 220 -11.19 -7.17 -10.57
CA PRO A 220 -11.23 -5.86 -9.94
C PRO A 220 -11.80 -4.79 -10.89
N PRO A 221 -12.33 -3.67 -10.35
CA PRO A 221 -13.01 -2.64 -11.15
C PRO A 221 -12.19 -2.11 -12.33
N TRP A 222 -10.88 -2.01 -12.21
CA TRP A 222 -10.00 -1.51 -13.28
C TRP A 222 -9.73 -2.51 -14.41
N ARG A 223 -10.10 -3.78 -14.24
CA ARG A 223 -10.00 -4.82 -15.28
C ARG A 223 -11.36 -5.10 -15.97
N MET A 224 -12.43 -4.50 -15.45
CA MET A 224 -13.76 -4.71 -16.02
C MET A 224 -13.95 -3.83 -17.25
N HIS A 225 -14.40 -4.44 -18.34
CA HIS A 225 -14.74 -3.77 -19.58
C HIS A 225 -16.24 -3.99 -19.81
N ASP A 226 -17.06 -3.16 -19.18
CA ASP A 226 -18.51 -3.23 -19.40
C ASP A 226 -18.82 -2.80 -20.84
N ALA A 227 -19.60 -3.60 -21.58
CA ALA A 227 -20.01 -3.28 -22.95
C ALA A 227 -20.83 -1.98 -23.01
N VAL A 228 -21.50 -1.64 -21.91
CA VAL A 228 -22.21 -0.37 -21.73
C VAL A 228 -21.66 0.29 -20.46
N PRO A 229 -21.22 1.56 -20.52
CA PRO A 229 -20.76 2.27 -19.34
C PRO A 229 -21.83 2.27 -18.23
N LEU A 230 -21.43 1.91 -17.02
CA LEU A 230 -22.32 1.96 -15.86
C LEU A 230 -22.69 3.40 -15.54
N HIS A 231 -23.92 3.58 -15.05
CA HIS A 231 -24.30 4.87 -14.45
C HIS A 231 -23.33 5.23 -13.29
N PRO A 232 -22.88 6.48 -13.15
CA PRO A 232 -21.88 6.88 -12.15
C PRO A 232 -22.15 6.36 -10.74
N VAL A 233 -23.41 6.42 -10.28
CA VAL A 233 -23.82 5.94 -8.95
C VAL A 233 -23.59 4.42 -8.79
N GLN A 234 -23.85 3.65 -9.84
CA GLN A 234 -23.63 2.20 -9.83
C GLN A 234 -22.13 1.89 -9.83
N ALA A 235 -21.35 2.64 -10.62
CA ALA A 235 -19.88 2.51 -10.64
C ALA A 235 -19.28 2.83 -9.27
N TRP A 236 -19.69 3.91 -8.60
CA TRP A 236 -19.24 4.28 -7.26
C TRP A 236 -19.61 3.22 -6.21
N ARG A 237 -20.82 2.71 -6.27
CA ARG A 237 -21.27 1.63 -5.37
C ARG A 237 -20.39 0.39 -5.51
N ARG A 238 -20.15 -0.06 -6.74
CA ARG A 238 -19.31 -1.23 -7.04
C ARG A 238 -17.87 -1.02 -6.56
N GLN A 239 -17.30 0.18 -6.77
CA GLN A 239 -15.97 0.52 -6.27
C GLN A 239 -15.90 0.47 -4.74
N ARG A 240 -16.91 0.98 -4.05
CA ARG A 240 -16.97 0.94 -2.58
C ARG A 240 -17.13 -0.49 -2.05
N GLU A 241 -17.97 -1.30 -2.67
CA GLU A 241 -18.12 -2.72 -2.33
C GLU A 241 -16.80 -3.49 -2.51
N PHE A 242 -16.06 -3.19 -3.58
CA PHE A 242 -14.72 -3.73 -3.78
C PHE A 242 -13.73 -3.23 -2.71
N ALA A 243 -13.65 -1.92 -2.47
CA ALA A 243 -12.77 -1.31 -1.48
C ALA A 243 -13.00 -1.86 -0.06
N ALA A 244 -14.27 -2.10 0.31
CA ALA A 244 -14.65 -2.65 1.61
C ALA A 244 -14.10 -4.08 1.87
N ARG A 245 -13.72 -4.82 0.82
CA ARG A 245 -13.07 -6.14 0.97
C ARG A 245 -11.62 -6.02 1.47
N PHE A 246 -10.97 -4.88 1.26
CA PHE A 246 -9.58 -4.64 1.61
C PHE A 246 -9.41 -3.66 2.77
N GLU A 247 -10.45 -2.86 3.07
CA GLU A 247 -10.42 -1.98 4.24
C GLU A 247 -10.69 -2.79 5.52
N ARG A 248 -9.86 -2.57 6.55
CA ARG A 248 -9.89 -3.39 7.77
C ARG A 248 -10.57 -2.70 8.95
N ASN A 249 -10.44 -1.38 9.02
CA ASN A 249 -10.78 -0.62 10.22
C ASN A 249 -11.92 0.37 10.02
N PHE A 250 -12.17 0.76 8.77
CA PHE A 250 -13.10 1.83 8.42
C PHE A 250 -13.97 1.42 7.23
N GLU A 251 -15.02 2.18 6.99
CA GLU A 251 -15.78 2.07 5.74
C GLU A 251 -15.19 3.02 4.68
N PRO A 252 -15.14 2.62 3.40
CA PRO A 252 -14.82 3.53 2.32
C PRO A 252 -15.92 4.58 2.11
N LEU A 253 -15.59 5.88 2.23
CA LEU A 253 -16.51 6.98 1.94
C LEU A 253 -16.73 7.17 0.45
N CYS A 254 -15.64 7.26 -0.29
CA CYS A 254 -15.60 7.42 -1.74
C CYS A 254 -14.33 6.76 -2.28
N CYS A 255 -14.31 6.53 -3.58
CA CYS A 255 -13.20 5.88 -4.26
C CYS A 255 -12.63 6.77 -5.36
N MET A 256 -11.31 6.66 -5.57
CA MET A 256 -10.52 7.40 -6.54
C MET A 256 -9.72 6.41 -7.39
N PRO A 257 -10.03 6.24 -8.67
CA PRO A 257 -9.30 5.31 -9.54
C PRO A 257 -7.85 5.76 -9.77
N VAL A 258 -6.92 4.82 -9.65
CA VAL A 258 -5.52 4.97 -10.09
C VAL A 258 -5.42 4.46 -11.52
N ARG A 259 -4.80 5.25 -12.40
CA ARG A 259 -4.59 4.94 -13.82
C ARG A 259 -3.12 4.93 -14.14
N THR A 260 -2.75 4.23 -15.20
CA THR A 260 -1.38 4.24 -15.72
C THR A 260 -0.93 5.67 -16.02
N ALA A 261 0.33 5.96 -15.69
CA ALA A 261 0.98 7.24 -15.93
C ALA A 261 2.37 7.02 -16.53
N GLU A 262 3.04 8.09 -16.93
CA GLU A 262 4.41 7.98 -17.44
C GLU A 262 5.34 7.33 -16.41
N GLY A 263 6.02 6.29 -16.83
CA GLY A 263 6.92 5.50 -15.97
C GLY A 263 6.22 4.54 -15.00
N SER A 264 4.88 4.59 -14.86
CA SER A 264 4.08 3.75 -13.96
C SER A 264 3.00 2.98 -14.71
N ASP A 265 3.01 1.65 -14.54
CA ASP A 265 1.93 0.77 -14.99
C ASP A 265 0.89 0.51 -13.89
N ALA A 266 1.03 1.14 -12.73
CA ALA A 266 0.14 0.91 -11.61
C ALA A 266 -1.29 1.33 -11.94
N VAL A 267 -2.22 0.42 -11.66
CA VAL A 267 -3.66 0.63 -11.74
C VAL A 267 -4.31 0.18 -10.44
N GLY A 268 -5.44 0.77 -10.07
CA GLY A 268 -6.06 0.39 -8.81
C GLY A 268 -7.14 1.34 -8.34
N LEU A 269 -7.36 1.33 -7.04
CA LEU A 269 -8.37 2.11 -6.37
C LEU A 269 -7.84 2.62 -5.03
N LEU A 270 -7.90 3.92 -4.82
CA LEU A 270 -7.73 4.56 -3.53
C LEU A 270 -9.10 4.93 -2.97
N TRP A 271 -9.21 5.03 -1.66
CA TRP A 271 -10.46 5.47 -1.00
C TRP A 271 -10.17 6.31 0.22
N VAL A 272 -11.11 7.18 0.54
CA VAL A 272 -11.13 7.92 1.81
C VAL A 272 -11.82 7.06 2.86
N GLN A 273 -11.20 6.90 4.02
CA GLN A 273 -11.72 6.16 5.17
C GLN A 273 -12.76 6.99 5.93
N ASP A 274 -13.89 6.39 6.36
CA ASP A 274 -14.90 7.04 7.18
C ASP A 274 -14.56 6.93 8.69
N GLY A 275 -13.43 7.48 9.07
CA GLY A 275 -12.97 7.57 10.46
C GLY A 275 -12.42 8.95 10.74
N ALA A 276 -12.66 9.48 11.93
CA ALA A 276 -12.05 10.75 12.30
C ALA A 276 -10.54 10.62 12.37
N THR A 277 -9.80 11.53 11.70
CA THR A 277 -8.35 11.60 11.78
C THR A 277 -7.90 12.93 12.33
N TYR A 278 -6.91 12.89 13.19
CA TYR A 278 -6.20 14.06 13.67
C TYR A 278 -4.95 14.29 12.81
N GLY A 279 -4.34 15.46 12.89
CA GLY A 279 -3.18 15.81 12.06
C GLY A 279 -1.97 14.87 12.21
N THR A 280 -1.86 14.17 13.33
CA THR A 280 -0.81 13.18 13.62
C THR A 280 -1.24 11.73 13.35
N SER A 281 -2.50 11.49 12.94
CA SER A 281 -3.00 10.15 12.65
C SER A 281 -2.40 9.63 11.33
N ASP A 282 -1.91 8.39 11.36
CA ASP A 282 -1.45 7.69 10.15
C ASP A 282 -2.17 6.34 10.02
N ASN A 283 -3.33 6.39 9.36
CA ASN A 283 -4.13 5.21 9.03
C ASN A 283 -3.94 4.76 7.58
N ARG A 284 -2.89 5.27 6.91
CA ARG A 284 -2.58 4.85 5.53
C ARG A 284 -2.44 3.34 5.48
N ASN A 285 -3.21 2.73 4.59
CA ASN A 285 -3.02 1.33 4.24
C ASN A 285 -3.08 1.19 2.71
N LEU A 286 -2.12 0.51 2.15
CA LEU A 286 -2.06 0.25 0.73
C LEU A 286 -1.64 -1.18 0.50
N SER A 287 -2.51 -1.96 -0.13
CA SER A 287 -2.18 -3.30 -0.59
C SER A 287 -1.62 -3.25 -2.01
N VAL A 288 -0.44 -3.82 -2.21
CA VAL A 288 0.22 -3.89 -3.52
C VAL A 288 0.19 -5.31 -4.04
N PHE A 289 -0.41 -5.46 -5.21
CA PHE A 289 -0.45 -6.73 -5.95
C PHE A 289 0.52 -6.66 -7.12
N LEU A 290 1.37 -7.67 -7.22
CA LEU A 290 2.25 -7.87 -8.35
C LEU A 290 1.68 -8.99 -9.23
N ARG A 291 1.22 -8.63 -10.43
CA ARG A 291 0.59 -9.58 -11.37
C ARG A 291 -0.55 -10.40 -10.76
N GLY A 292 -1.34 -9.76 -9.91
CA GLY A 292 -2.49 -10.38 -9.25
C GLY A 292 -2.20 -11.10 -7.92
N MET A 293 -0.93 -11.22 -7.51
CA MET A 293 -0.53 -11.76 -6.20
C MET A 293 -0.21 -10.65 -5.22
N LEU A 294 -0.76 -10.74 -4.01
CA LEU A 294 -0.43 -9.79 -2.94
C LEU A 294 1.05 -9.91 -2.58
N LEU A 295 1.75 -8.79 -2.67
CA LEU A 295 3.14 -8.68 -2.27
C LEU A 295 3.26 -8.07 -0.87
N ASP A 296 2.67 -6.90 -0.68
CA ASP A 296 2.70 -6.15 0.56
C ASP A 296 1.29 -5.58 0.83
N ASP A 297 0.78 -5.75 2.02
CA ASP A 297 -0.54 -5.25 2.42
C ASP A 297 -0.47 -4.01 3.33
N ASN A 298 0.72 -3.44 3.48
CA ASN A 298 0.97 -2.23 4.24
C ASN A 298 2.01 -1.30 3.58
N ALA A 299 2.02 -1.23 2.26
CA ALA A 299 2.93 -0.39 1.48
C ALA A 299 2.61 1.12 1.61
N ARG A 300 2.33 1.58 2.84
CA ARG A 300 1.89 2.96 3.13
C ARG A 300 2.88 4.02 2.69
N GLU A 301 4.17 3.69 2.55
CA GLU A 301 5.20 4.62 2.12
C GLU A 301 5.09 5.03 0.65
N LEU A 302 4.30 4.29 -0.16
CA LEU A 302 3.92 4.70 -1.51
C LEU A 302 2.92 5.86 -1.52
N LEU A 303 2.18 6.07 -0.42
CA LEU A 303 1.25 7.19 -0.26
C LEU A 303 1.95 8.39 0.38
N PRO A 304 1.60 9.63 0.01
CA PRO A 304 2.19 10.81 0.62
C PRO A 304 1.87 10.87 2.13
N PRO A 305 2.81 11.41 2.96
CA PRO A 305 2.62 11.46 4.41
C PRO A 305 1.37 12.19 4.88
N TRP A 306 0.90 13.18 4.12
CA TRP A 306 -0.32 13.93 4.45
C TRP A 306 -1.61 13.14 4.27
N ALA A 307 -1.56 12.01 3.56
CA ALA A 307 -2.72 11.17 3.24
C ALA A 307 -3.09 10.18 4.36
N GLY A 308 -2.99 10.58 5.62
CA GLY A 308 -3.19 9.74 6.81
C GLY A 308 -4.57 9.09 6.96
N PHE A 309 -5.48 9.36 6.04
CA PHE A 309 -6.88 8.90 6.02
C PHE A 309 -7.22 8.11 4.74
N ILE A 310 -6.20 7.65 4.02
CA ILE A 310 -6.35 6.97 2.73
C ILE A 310 -6.01 5.49 2.85
N GLY A 311 -6.93 4.65 2.37
CA GLY A 311 -6.68 3.25 2.05
C GLY A 311 -6.61 3.01 0.55
N GLY A 312 -6.06 1.87 0.13
CA GLY A 312 -5.95 1.59 -1.28
C GLY A 312 -5.53 0.17 -1.63
N VAL A 313 -5.77 -0.18 -2.89
CA VAL A 313 -5.27 -1.39 -3.54
C VAL A 313 -4.76 -1.00 -4.91
N ILE A 314 -3.53 -1.40 -5.22
CA ILE A 314 -2.94 -1.24 -6.54
C ILE A 314 -2.40 -2.55 -7.07
N GLU A 315 -2.36 -2.63 -8.38
CA GLU A 315 -1.72 -3.70 -9.13
C GLU A 315 -0.70 -3.11 -10.08
N SER A 316 0.48 -3.73 -10.15
CA SER A 316 1.55 -3.40 -11.10
C SER A 316 2.20 -4.69 -11.60
N ASN A 317 2.73 -4.66 -12.82
CA ASN A 317 3.57 -5.75 -13.36
C ASN A 317 5.06 -5.40 -13.31
N ARG A 318 5.41 -4.13 -13.07
CA ARG A 318 6.76 -3.58 -13.19
C ARG A 318 7.44 -3.27 -11.85
N LEU A 319 6.67 -3.11 -10.77
CA LEU A 319 7.27 -3.01 -9.44
C LEU A 319 8.15 -4.22 -9.15
N THR A 320 9.32 -3.97 -8.58
CA THR A 320 10.31 -5.00 -8.32
C THR A 320 10.28 -5.41 -6.85
N PRO A 321 9.99 -6.69 -6.53
CA PRO A 321 10.04 -7.17 -5.14
C PRO A 321 11.48 -7.31 -4.65
N THR A 322 11.68 -7.23 -3.34
CA THR A 322 12.92 -7.68 -2.69
C THR A 322 13.09 -9.20 -2.80
N ALA A 323 14.26 -9.71 -2.42
CA ALA A 323 14.53 -11.14 -2.46
C ALA A 323 13.59 -11.96 -1.57
N SER A 324 13.13 -11.41 -0.44
CA SER A 324 12.15 -12.02 0.46
C SER A 324 10.72 -12.02 -0.12
N ARG A 325 10.46 -11.23 -1.16
CA ARG A 325 9.10 -11.01 -1.72
C ARG A 325 8.06 -10.50 -0.71
N GLU A 326 8.51 -9.74 0.27
CA GLU A 326 7.66 -9.15 1.31
C GLU A 326 7.75 -7.63 1.34
N ASP A 327 8.61 -7.05 0.50
CA ASP A 327 8.82 -5.61 0.36
C ASP A 327 9.16 -5.26 -1.10
N LEU A 328 9.17 -3.98 -1.40
CA LEU A 328 9.46 -3.41 -2.71
C LEU A 328 10.86 -2.82 -2.76
N GLN A 329 11.55 -2.99 -3.89
CA GLN A 329 12.77 -2.25 -4.17
C GLN A 329 12.44 -0.80 -4.48
N ARG A 330 13.21 0.12 -3.89
CA ARG A 330 13.02 1.58 -4.07
C ARG A 330 13.80 2.06 -5.31
N ASP A 331 13.35 1.61 -6.47
CA ASP A 331 13.90 1.97 -7.78
C ASP A 331 13.12 3.13 -8.45
N SER A 332 13.44 3.41 -9.72
CA SER A 332 12.75 4.44 -10.51
C SER A 332 11.27 4.13 -10.73
N THR A 333 10.90 2.85 -10.86
CA THR A 333 9.51 2.43 -11.00
C THR A 333 8.73 2.70 -9.70
N TYR A 334 9.32 2.40 -8.55
CA TYR A 334 8.75 2.72 -7.24
C TYR A 334 8.46 4.22 -7.11
N THR A 335 9.43 5.07 -7.46
CA THR A 335 9.26 6.53 -7.42
C THR A 335 8.17 7.02 -8.39
N ALA A 336 8.10 6.45 -9.61
CA ALA A 336 7.05 6.76 -10.56
C ALA A 336 5.65 6.37 -10.06
N VAL A 337 5.53 5.23 -9.37
CA VAL A 337 4.28 4.80 -8.72
C VAL A 337 3.89 5.74 -7.58
N GLN A 338 4.82 6.16 -6.71
CA GLN A 338 4.54 7.17 -5.68
C GLN A 338 3.97 8.46 -6.28
N HIS A 339 4.58 8.94 -7.37
CA HIS A 339 4.10 10.14 -8.06
C HIS A 339 2.70 9.92 -8.65
N ALA A 340 2.47 8.81 -9.33
CA ALA A 340 1.16 8.47 -9.90
C ALA A 340 0.05 8.39 -8.85
N LEU A 341 0.35 7.84 -7.66
CA LEU A 341 -0.59 7.77 -6.54
C LEU A 341 -0.89 9.16 -5.95
N SER A 342 0.13 10.00 -5.81
CA SER A 342 -0.05 11.38 -5.36
C SER A 342 -0.93 12.17 -6.33
N GLU A 343 -0.69 12.05 -7.64
CA GLU A 343 -1.52 12.67 -8.68
C GLU A 343 -2.97 12.15 -8.64
N ALA A 344 -3.15 10.83 -8.49
CA ALA A 344 -4.48 10.23 -8.41
C ALA A 344 -5.26 10.73 -7.17
N LEU A 345 -4.57 10.96 -6.04
CA LEU A 345 -5.18 11.53 -4.83
C LEU A 345 -5.62 12.97 -5.03
N VAL A 346 -4.73 13.82 -5.54
CA VAL A 346 -5.03 15.25 -5.75
C VAL A 346 -6.19 15.41 -6.73
N GLN A 347 -6.11 14.74 -7.88
CA GLN A 347 -7.16 14.78 -8.88
C GLN A 347 -8.45 14.13 -8.38
N GLY A 348 -8.34 13.00 -7.69
CA GLY A 348 -9.48 12.27 -7.15
C GLY A 348 -10.26 13.06 -6.11
N LEU A 349 -9.59 13.76 -5.20
CA LEU A 349 -10.24 14.65 -4.22
C LEU A 349 -10.97 15.80 -4.92
N ALA A 350 -10.38 16.40 -5.96
CA ALA A 350 -11.03 17.43 -6.75
C ALA A 350 -12.27 16.91 -7.49
N ASP A 351 -12.21 15.68 -8.03
CA ASP A 351 -13.35 15.04 -8.68
C ASP A 351 -14.47 14.71 -7.68
N VAL A 352 -14.13 14.21 -6.48
CA VAL A 352 -15.10 13.96 -5.40
C VAL A 352 -15.78 15.25 -4.97
N ALA A 353 -15.03 16.34 -4.80
CA ALA A 353 -15.60 17.65 -4.43
C ALA A 353 -16.64 18.13 -5.44
N ARG A 354 -16.41 17.89 -6.74
CA ARG A 354 -17.32 18.31 -7.82
C ARG A 354 -18.51 17.37 -8.01
N GLN A 355 -18.30 16.06 -7.88
CA GLN A 355 -19.27 15.04 -8.32
C GLN A 355 -20.03 14.37 -7.18
N GLN A 356 -19.49 14.41 -5.95
CA GLN A 356 -20.01 13.70 -4.78
C GLN A 356 -20.12 14.63 -3.55
N PRO A 357 -20.99 15.66 -3.56
CA PRO A 357 -21.02 16.70 -2.53
C PRO A 357 -21.29 16.17 -1.12
N GLU A 358 -22.05 15.10 -0.97
CA GLU A 358 -22.30 14.47 0.33
C GLU A 358 -21.03 13.78 0.88
N ALA A 359 -20.31 13.06 0.04
CA ALA A 359 -19.03 12.43 0.42
C ALA A 359 -18.01 13.53 0.77
N TRP A 360 -17.93 14.61 -0.05
CA TRP A 360 -17.05 15.74 0.20
C TRP A 360 -17.33 16.41 1.56
N ARG A 361 -18.59 16.64 1.88
CA ARG A 361 -18.98 17.22 3.20
C ARG A 361 -18.53 16.33 4.35
N ARG A 362 -18.68 14.99 4.23
CA ARG A 362 -18.21 14.04 5.25
C ARG A 362 -16.69 14.03 5.37
N ILE A 363 -15.97 14.10 4.25
CA ILE A 363 -14.50 14.20 4.22
C ILE A 363 -14.03 15.43 5.00
N LEU A 364 -14.58 16.60 4.70
CA LEU A 364 -14.27 17.85 5.41
C LEU A 364 -14.58 17.75 6.91
N LEU A 365 -15.68 17.11 7.29
CA LEU A 365 -16.04 16.94 8.70
C LEU A 365 -15.09 15.98 9.44
N ARG A 366 -14.69 14.87 8.80
CA ARG A 366 -13.91 13.81 9.44
C ARG A 366 -12.42 14.09 9.46
N HIS A 367 -11.92 14.77 8.43
CA HIS A 367 -10.48 14.88 8.14
C HIS A 367 -9.97 16.32 8.08
N ASN A 368 -10.75 17.28 8.60
CA ASN A 368 -10.43 18.70 8.49
C ASN A 368 -8.99 19.06 8.93
N GLU A 369 -8.53 18.50 10.03
CA GLU A 369 -7.19 18.76 10.56
C GLU A 369 -6.10 18.20 9.63
N ALA A 370 -6.28 16.98 9.11
CA ALA A 370 -5.36 16.39 8.14
C ALA A 370 -5.37 17.17 6.81
N LEU A 371 -6.53 17.68 6.39
CA LEU A 371 -6.68 18.48 5.17
C LEU A 371 -6.02 19.86 5.27
N LEU A 372 -5.97 20.47 6.46
CA LEU A 372 -5.17 21.68 6.69
C LEU A 372 -3.68 21.42 6.38
N GLY A 373 -3.15 20.28 6.80
CA GLY A 373 -1.79 19.86 6.47
C GLY A 373 -1.61 19.54 4.98
N ALA A 374 -2.56 18.84 4.38
CA ALA A 374 -2.55 18.48 2.97
C ALA A 374 -2.51 19.71 2.05
N ALA A 375 -3.26 20.76 2.42
CA ALA A 375 -3.28 22.04 1.69
C ALA A 375 -1.92 22.73 1.62
N LEU A 376 -0.97 22.37 2.49
CA LEU A 376 0.40 22.93 2.47
C LEU A 376 1.36 22.16 1.57
N CYS A 377 0.97 20.95 1.13
CA CYS A 377 1.84 20.05 0.41
C CYS A 377 1.72 20.14 -1.12
N ASP A 378 0.60 20.66 -1.65
CA ASP A 378 0.34 20.80 -3.08
C ASP A 378 -0.50 22.06 -3.35
N GLU A 379 -0.16 22.81 -4.42
CA GLU A 379 -0.86 24.07 -4.77
C GLU A 379 -2.32 23.82 -5.14
N ARG A 380 -2.59 22.77 -5.89
CA ARG A 380 -3.95 22.41 -6.32
C ARG A 380 -4.84 21.99 -5.13
N LEU A 381 -4.23 21.30 -4.14
CA LEU A 381 -4.93 21.01 -2.89
C LEU A 381 -5.18 22.28 -2.07
N PHE A 382 -4.22 23.20 -2.05
CA PHE A 382 -4.45 24.48 -1.39
C PHE A 382 -5.61 25.25 -2.03
N GLU A 383 -5.63 25.38 -3.35
CA GLU A 383 -6.72 26.03 -4.08
C GLU A 383 -8.08 25.36 -3.84
N LEU A 384 -8.11 24.01 -3.83
CA LEU A 384 -9.32 23.24 -3.54
C LEU A 384 -9.82 23.43 -2.11
N LEU A 385 -8.89 23.45 -1.14
CA LEU A 385 -9.22 23.35 0.29
C LEU A 385 -9.38 24.70 0.97
N MET A 386 -8.73 25.75 0.47
CA MET A 386 -8.67 27.07 1.13
C MET A 386 -10.03 27.70 1.41
N GLU A 387 -11.06 27.32 0.65
CA GLU A 387 -12.42 27.82 0.79
C GLU A 387 -13.32 26.90 1.66
N HIS A 388 -12.86 25.67 1.93
CA HIS A 388 -13.67 24.63 2.54
C HIS A 388 -13.23 24.22 3.95
N VAL A 389 -11.91 24.22 4.21
CA VAL A 389 -11.39 23.82 5.52
C VAL A 389 -11.76 24.82 6.60
N ARG A 390 -11.95 24.31 7.80
CA ARG A 390 -12.29 25.10 8.97
C ARG A 390 -11.08 25.24 9.87
N VAL A 391 -10.91 26.43 10.40
CA VAL A 391 -9.86 26.78 11.35
C VAL A 391 -10.44 26.81 12.75
N PRO A 392 -9.84 26.11 13.73
CA PRO A 392 -10.27 26.16 15.12
C PRO A 392 -10.03 27.56 15.71
N THR A 393 -11.07 28.13 16.31
CA THR A 393 -11.04 29.50 16.85
C THR A 393 -11.72 29.59 18.20
N SER A 394 -11.60 30.75 18.86
CA SER A 394 -12.32 31.11 20.10
C SER A 394 -13.87 31.12 19.96
N GLN A 395 -14.38 31.05 18.74
CA GLN A 395 -15.82 30.99 18.44
C GLN A 395 -16.24 29.66 17.80
N GLY A 396 -15.39 28.60 17.92
CA GLY A 396 -15.56 27.32 17.27
C GLY A 396 -14.83 27.25 15.94
N ASP A 397 -15.05 26.17 15.20
CA ASP A 397 -14.39 25.96 13.91
C ASP A 397 -15.06 26.80 12.82
N LEU A 398 -14.33 27.77 12.27
CA LEU A 398 -14.81 28.68 11.24
C LEU A 398 -14.08 28.51 9.91
N PRO A 399 -14.77 28.69 8.76
CA PRO A 399 -14.08 28.83 7.47
C PRO A 399 -13.10 30.01 7.50
N ALA A 400 -11.94 29.86 6.85
CA ALA A 400 -10.90 30.90 6.86
C ALA A 400 -11.41 32.28 6.38
N GLN A 401 -12.39 32.29 5.47
CA GLN A 401 -13.03 33.52 4.97
C GLN A 401 -13.80 34.32 6.05
N GLN A 402 -14.22 33.69 7.12
CA GLN A 402 -14.94 34.30 8.22
C GLN A 402 -14.05 34.84 9.35
N LEU A 403 -12.71 34.58 9.22
CA LEU A 403 -11.77 35.05 10.24
C LEU A 403 -11.36 36.51 10.13
N PRO A 404 -11.29 37.14 8.93
CA PRO A 404 -10.83 38.51 8.85
C PRO A 404 -11.77 39.49 9.55
N ALA A 405 -11.20 40.21 10.49
CA ALA A 405 -11.83 41.40 11.08
C ALA A 405 -10.96 42.60 10.68
N ARG A 406 -11.55 43.58 10.02
CA ARG A 406 -10.89 44.81 9.51
C ARG A 406 -9.63 44.54 8.68
N GLY A 407 -9.68 43.54 7.81
CA GLY A 407 -8.56 43.18 6.92
C GLY A 407 -7.39 42.47 7.63
N ALA A 408 -7.63 41.95 8.84
CA ALA A 408 -6.64 41.14 9.57
C ALA A 408 -7.26 39.86 10.12
N VAL A 409 -6.48 38.78 10.14
CA VAL A 409 -6.76 37.52 10.85
C VAL A 409 -5.90 37.50 12.10
N HIS A 410 -6.51 37.18 13.24
CA HIS A 410 -5.84 37.12 14.53
C HIS A 410 -5.56 35.66 14.91
N VAL A 411 -4.33 35.36 15.29
CA VAL A 411 -3.92 34.02 15.71
C VAL A 411 -3.14 34.08 17.01
N ILE A 412 -3.45 33.17 17.92
CA ILE A 412 -2.76 33.02 19.20
C ILE A 412 -1.82 31.81 19.09
N LEU A 413 -0.55 31.98 19.48
CA LEU A 413 0.47 30.94 19.33
C LEU A 413 0.58 30.04 20.56
N ASP A 414 0.32 30.60 21.75
CA ASP A 414 0.49 29.92 23.02
C ASP A 414 -0.81 29.89 23.84
N SER A 415 -0.93 28.92 24.72
CA SER A 415 -2.05 28.77 25.65
C SER A 415 -2.08 29.82 26.77
N ASP A 416 -0.98 30.52 27.00
CA ASP A 416 -0.83 31.49 28.09
C ASP A 416 -1.39 32.89 27.76
N SER A 417 -1.81 33.13 26.53
CA SER A 417 -2.37 34.40 26.06
C SER A 417 -3.87 34.54 26.36
N GLY A 418 -4.33 34.07 27.51
CA GLY A 418 -5.77 34.10 27.87
C GLY A 418 -6.40 35.49 27.95
N PHE A 419 -5.59 36.52 28.19
CA PHE A 419 -6.10 37.89 28.22
C PHE A 419 -6.44 38.41 26.83
N GLU A 420 -5.58 38.23 25.86
CA GLU A 420 -5.80 38.63 24.48
C GLU A 420 -7.02 37.89 23.89
N GLU A 421 -7.12 36.57 24.12
CA GLU A 421 -8.27 35.79 23.69
C GLU A 421 -9.56 36.32 24.27
N MET A 422 -9.60 36.59 25.58
CA MET A 422 -10.75 37.13 26.28
C MET A 422 -11.16 38.49 25.71
N LEU A 423 -10.19 39.37 25.45
CA LEU A 423 -10.41 40.70 24.92
C LEU A 423 -11.03 40.67 23.52
N PHE A 424 -10.42 39.88 22.59
CA PHE A 424 -10.90 39.74 21.22
C PHE A 424 -12.27 39.06 21.18
N ARG A 425 -12.50 38.09 22.06
CA ARG A 425 -13.80 37.43 22.22
C ARG A 425 -14.88 38.41 22.68
N ALA A 426 -14.56 39.29 23.62
CA ALA A 426 -15.47 40.33 24.07
C ALA A 426 -15.81 41.34 22.96
N MET A 427 -14.89 41.57 22.04
CA MET A 427 -15.12 42.40 20.84
C MET A 427 -15.80 41.65 19.69
N GLY A 428 -16.16 40.39 19.86
CA GLY A 428 -16.78 39.57 18.80
C GLY A 428 -15.85 39.16 17.66
N VAL A 429 -14.52 39.33 17.85
CA VAL A 429 -13.52 38.99 16.84
C VAL A 429 -13.03 37.53 17.04
N PRO A 430 -13.10 36.67 16.04
CA PRO A 430 -12.57 35.32 16.16
C PRO A 430 -11.06 35.33 16.21
N VAL A 431 -10.48 34.55 17.15
CA VAL A 431 -9.04 34.32 17.28
C VAL A 431 -8.76 32.87 16.96
N ALA A 432 -7.88 32.63 15.99
CA ALA A 432 -7.49 31.28 15.59
C ALA A 432 -6.48 30.68 16.59
N TYR A 433 -6.60 29.37 16.86
CA TYR A 433 -5.69 28.64 17.74
C TYR A 433 -4.47 28.11 16.97
N GLY A 434 -3.37 28.88 17.00
CA GLY A 434 -2.14 28.57 16.28
C GLY A 434 -1.35 27.37 16.85
N ASN A 435 -1.64 26.95 18.09
CA ASN A 435 -1.08 25.74 18.69
C ASN A 435 -1.68 24.42 18.11
N ARG A 436 -2.71 24.52 17.27
CA ARG A 436 -3.28 23.38 16.58
C ARG A 436 -2.50 23.04 15.30
N TYR A 437 -2.54 21.76 14.92
CA TYR A 437 -1.82 21.23 13.77
C TYR A 437 -2.10 22.05 12.49
N ALA A 438 -1.02 22.46 11.81
CA ALA A 438 -1.01 23.15 10.52
C ALA A 438 -1.75 24.51 10.45
N VAL A 439 -2.35 25.01 11.53
CA VAL A 439 -3.15 26.24 11.53
C VAL A 439 -2.33 27.46 11.13
N VAL A 440 -1.20 27.73 11.80
CA VAL A 440 -0.38 28.93 11.50
C VAL A 440 0.17 28.92 10.09
N PRO A 441 0.83 27.85 9.59
CA PRO A 441 1.34 27.86 8.23
C PRO A 441 0.22 27.93 7.17
N PHE A 442 -0.94 27.32 7.44
CA PHE A 442 -2.11 27.46 6.56
C PHE A 442 -2.60 28.90 6.51
N LEU A 443 -2.80 29.55 7.66
CA LEU A 443 -3.27 30.93 7.73
C LEU A 443 -2.26 31.92 7.11
N ARG A 444 -0.96 31.73 7.28
CA ARG A 444 0.06 32.53 6.59
C ARG A 444 -0.09 32.46 5.06
N ARG A 445 -0.21 31.25 4.53
CA ARG A 445 -0.41 31.04 3.09
C ARG A 445 -1.75 31.61 2.61
N TRP A 446 -2.81 31.36 3.37
CA TRP A 446 -4.15 31.86 3.06
C TRP A 446 -4.21 33.42 3.08
N ALA A 447 -3.66 34.03 4.12
CA ALA A 447 -3.61 35.47 4.27
C ALA A 447 -2.82 36.14 3.12
N GLN A 448 -1.68 35.53 2.75
CA GLN A 448 -0.89 35.97 1.58
C GLN A 448 -1.70 35.89 0.29
N ALA A 449 -2.38 34.75 0.04
CA ALA A 449 -3.17 34.53 -1.18
C ALA A 449 -4.38 35.50 -1.27
N LYS A 450 -4.96 35.91 -0.14
CA LYS A 450 -6.12 36.82 -0.07
C LYS A 450 -5.75 38.30 0.14
N GLY A 451 -4.47 38.63 0.32
CA GLY A 451 -4.01 39.98 0.61
C GLY A 451 -4.49 40.49 1.99
N VAL A 452 -4.69 39.61 2.96
CA VAL A 452 -5.14 39.90 4.33
C VAL A 452 -3.95 39.89 5.26
N ARG A 453 -3.90 40.75 6.26
CA ARG A 453 -2.85 40.74 7.29
C ARG A 453 -3.06 39.59 8.28
N LEU A 454 -1.97 38.96 8.71
CA LEU A 454 -1.96 37.98 9.80
C LEU A 454 -1.32 38.65 11.03
N VAL A 455 -2.03 38.67 12.14
CA VAL A 455 -1.59 39.25 13.40
C VAL A 455 -1.40 38.14 14.42
N GLU A 456 -0.15 37.92 14.81
CA GLU A 456 0.22 36.91 15.82
C GLU A 456 0.15 37.59 17.21
N LEU A 457 -0.92 37.32 17.94
CA LEU A 457 -1.18 37.88 19.26
C LEU A 457 -0.14 37.39 20.28
N GLY A 458 0.22 38.23 21.25
CA GLY A 458 1.23 37.94 22.27
C GLY A 458 2.69 38.05 21.77
N THR A 459 2.89 38.43 20.49
CA THR A 459 4.24 38.72 19.96
C THR A 459 4.50 40.22 19.92
N GLU A 460 5.78 40.62 19.99
CA GLU A 460 6.16 42.02 19.87
C GLU A 460 5.66 42.67 18.57
N GLN A 461 5.75 41.90 17.45
CA GLN A 461 5.28 42.38 16.16
C GLN A 461 3.75 42.50 16.10
N GLY A 462 3.02 41.57 16.68
CA GLY A 462 1.58 41.61 16.81
C GLY A 462 1.14 42.76 17.67
N ASN A 463 1.78 42.96 18.81
CA ASN A 463 1.46 44.07 19.73
C ASN A 463 1.69 45.43 19.06
N ARG A 464 2.78 45.58 18.29
CA ARG A 464 3.00 46.81 17.50
C ARG A 464 1.96 47.09 16.43
N GLN A 465 1.29 46.09 15.94
CA GLN A 465 0.20 46.24 14.97
C GLN A 465 -1.13 46.60 15.64
N LEU A 466 -1.34 46.18 16.88
CA LEU A 466 -2.58 46.39 17.64
C LEU A 466 -2.56 47.62 18.47
N PHE A 467 -1.42 47.99 19.03
CA PHE A 467 -1.29 49.04 20.01
C PHE A 467 -0.40 50.19 19.53
N GLN A 468 -0.77 51.40 19.90
CA GLN A 468 0.08 52.58 19.79
C GLN A 468 0.41 53.05 21.20
N LEU A 469 1.61 53.59 21.41
CA LEU A 469 1.99 54.20 22.66
C LEU A 469 0.99 55.30 23.03
N ASP A 470 0.58 55.34 24.25
CA ASP A 470 -0.30 56.37 24.78
C ASP A 470 0.46 57.38 25.66
N ASP A 471 0.91 58.43 25.00
CA ASP A 471 1.68 59.49 25.66
C ASP A 471 0.76 60.39 26.51
N SER A 472 -0.55 60.14 26.58
CA SER A 472 -1.47 60.91 27.38
C SER A 472 -1.56 60.50 28.84
N VAL A 473 -0.93 59.36 29.19
CA VAL A 473 -0.89 58.90 30.60
C VAL A 473 0.15 59.70 31.38
N PRO A 474 -0.25 60.33 32.52
CA PRO A 474 0.67 61.12 33.32
C PRO A 474 1.85 60.31 33.85
N ALA A 475 3.05 60.91 33.80
CA ALA A 475 4.29 60.22 34.17
C ALA A 475 4.34 59.82 35.69
N ASP A 476 3.66 60.57 36.52
CA ASP A 476 3.52 60.33 37.97
C ASP A 476 2.61 59.09 38.24
N GLU A 477 1.55 58.91 37.45
CA GLU A 477 0.71 57.73 37.56
C GLU A 477 1.47 56.46 37.08
N LEU A 478 2.24 56.56 36.00
CA LEU A 478 3.10 55.45 35.53
C LEU A 478 4.16 55.07 36.55
N ALA A 479 4.85 56.06 37.09
CA ALA A 479 5.90 55.80 38.11
C ALA A 479 5.32 55.19 39.41
N TRP A 480 4.07 55.53 39.75
CA TRP A 480 3.39 54.92 40.88
C TRP A 480 3.03 53.47 40.62
N LEU A 481 2.55 53.13 39.41
CA LEU A 481 2.20 51.78 39.01
C LEU A 481 3.48 50.88 38.86
N GLU A 482 4.56 51.42 38.32
CA GLU A 482 5.84 50.73 38.16
C GLU A 482 6.45 50.25 39.50
N GLN A 483 6.19 51.00 40.61
CA GLN A 483 6.63 50.57 41.95
C GLN A 483 5.96 49.27 42.45
N HIS A 484 4.89 48.85 41.80
CA HIS A 484 4.13 47.64 42.15
C HIS A 484 4.37 46.48 41.20
N LEU A 485 5.25 46.64 40.20
CA LEU A 485 5.66 45.61 39.30
C LEU A 485 6.74 44.68 39.90
N GLY A 486 6.79 43.44 39.47
CA GLY A 486 7.83 42.49 39.80
C GLY A 486 9.14 42.78 39.07
N ASP A 487 10.23 42.15 39.55
CA ASP A 487 11.55 42.25 38.91
C ASP A 487 11.50 41.71 37.47
N GLY A 488 11.82 42.56 36.51
CA GLY A 488 11.83 42.23 35.08
C GLY A 488 10.54 42.57 34.34
N GLU A 489 9.53 43.12 35.00
CA GLU A 489 8.32 43.62 34.37
C GLU A 489 8.48 45.13 34.02
N ALA A 490 7.87 45.52 32.88
CA ALA A 490 7.85 46.92 32.44
C ALA A 490 6.43 47.34 32.09
N LEU A 491 6.04 48.56 32.48
CA LEU A 491 4.76 49.15 32.19
C LEU A 491 4.83 49.97 30.90
N VAL A 492 4.06 49.63 29.92
CA VAL A 492 3.99 50.36 28.66
C VAL A 492 2.56 50.85 28.48
N PRO A 493 2.28 52.14 28.63
CA PRO A 493 0.95 52.69 28.36
C PRO A 493 0.66 52.61 26.86
N ALA A 494 -0.44 51.98 26.53
CA ALA A 494 -0.81 51.77 25.15
C ALA A 494 -2.33 51.86 24.97
N ARG A 495 -2.72 52.31 23.80
CA ARG A 495 -4.11 52.30 23.32
C ARG A 495 -4.23 51.49 22.07
N PHE A 496 -5.39 50.95 21.81
CA PHE A 496 -5.62 50.27 20.53
C PHE A 496 -5.40 51.25 19.36
N SER A 497 -4.67 50.80 18.38
CA SER A 497 -4.57 51.48 17.10
C SER A 497 -5.99 51.70 16.53
N PRO A 498 -6.31 52.88 15.99
CA PRO A 498 -7.61 53.13 15.37
C PRO A 498 -7.99 52.16 14.28
N GLU A 499 -6.98 51.57 13.64
CA GLU A 499 -7.15 50.54 12.61
C GLU A 499 -7.44 49.12 13.17
N ALA A 500 -7.13 48.90 14.43
CA ALA A 500 -7.30 47.59 15.09
C ALA A 500 -8.64 47.47 15.83
N LEU A 501 -9.27 48.59 16.20
CA LEU A 501 -10.52 48.56 16.93
C LEU A 501 -11.70 48.16 16.02
N PRO A 502 -12.48 47.13 16.37
CA PRO A 502 -13.78 46.90 15.74
C PRO A 502 -14.74 48.06 16.16
N VAL A 503 -15.31 48.77 15.22
CA VAL A 503 -16.38 49.74 15.45
C VAL A 503 -17.71 49.06 15.36
#